data_b705ca5388135f7de50e6570d34bf1a2
#
_entry.id   b705ca5388135f7de50e6570d34bf1a2
#
_cell.length_a   1.000
_cell.length_b   1.000
_cell.length_c   1.000
_cell.angle_alpha   90.00
_cell.angle_beta   90.00
_cell.angle_gamma   90.00
#
_symmetry.space_group_name_H-M   'P 1'
#
loop_
_entity.id
_entity.type
_entity.pdbx_description
1 polymer ?
#
loop_
_entity_poly.entity_id
_entity_poly.type
_entity_poly.pdbx_seq_one_letter_code
_entity_poly.pdbx_strand_id
1 'polypeptide(L)' 'MLKVVTIKEIERIFAVIDPMNISREAIVIPLRTEHPGRVSIMKDGKLEIVVERDGDFEEWITTLGAEIERLMKPEGD' A
#
# COMPACT_ATOMS: atom_id res chain seq x y z
N MET A 1 10.04 6.95 -17.83
CA MET A 1 9.82 5.52 -18.06
C MET A 1 9.04 4.91 -16.90
N LEU A 2 7.97 4.19 -17.21
CA LEU A 2 7.18 3.53 -16.19
C LEU A 2 7.97 2.38 -15.54
N LYS A 3 7.90 2.30 -14.23
CA LYS A 3 8.53 1.22 -13.50
C LYS A 3 7.49 0.19 -13.11
N VAL A 4 7.85 -1.07 -13.22
CA VAL A 4 6.94 -2.16 -12.90
C VAL A 4 7.19 -2.61 -11.46
N VAL A 5 6.10 -2.85 -10.73
CA VAL A 5 6.19 -3.37 -9.37
C VAL A 5 6.61 -4.83 -9.43
N THR A 6 7.62 -5.20 -8.65
CA THR A 6 8.14 -6.55 -8.65
C THR A 6 7.38 -7.45 -7.68
N ILE A 7 7.48 -8.76 -7.88
CA ILE A 7 6.85 -9.73 -6.98
C ILE A 7 7.41 -9.59 -5.56
N LYS A 8 8.70 -9.32 -5.43
CA LYS A 8 9.31 -9.13 -4.12
C LYS A 8 8.70 -7.93 -3.38
N GLU A 9 8.43 -6.86 -4.11
CA GLU A 9 7.81 -5.68 -3.52
C GLU A 9 6.39 -5.98 -3.07
N ILE A 10 5.64 -6.72 -3.88
CA ILE A 10 4.29 -7.14 -3.52
C ILE A 10 4.30 -8.02 -2.28
N GLU A 11 5.24 -8.95 -2.20
CA GLU A 11 5.37 -9.80 -1.01
C GLU A 11 5.68 -9.01 0.25
N ARG A 12 6.53 -7.98 0.13
CA ARG A 12 6.83 -7.10 1.24
C ARG A 12 5.59 -6.35 1.72
N ILE A 13 4.77 -5.90 0.78
CA ILE A 13 3.52 -5.22 1.11
C ILE A 13 2.56 -6.16 1.83
N PHE A 14 2.40 -7.37 1.34
CA PHE A 14 1.51 -8.33 2.00
C PHE A 14 2.05 -8.76 3.37
N ALA A 15 3.36 -8.77 3.55
CA ALA A 15 3.93 -9.05 4.86
C ALA A 15 3.55 -7.99 5.89
N VAL A 16 3.32 -6.76 5.46
CA VAL A 16 2.82 -5.70 6.33
C VAL A 16 1.32 -5.87 6.58
N ILE A 17 0.58 -6.21 5.54
CA ILE A 17 -0.89 -6.25 5.59
C ILE A 17 -1.45 -7.47 6.30
N ASP A 18 -0.83 -8.64 6.09
CA ASP A 18 -1.37 -9.89 6.64
C ASP A 18 -1.56 -9.85 8.17
N PRO A 19 -0.60 -9.34 8.96
CA PRO A 19 -0.82 -9.24 10.41
C PRO A 19 -1.95 -8.29 10.81
N MET A 20 -2.38 -7.43 9.90
CA MET A 20 -3.46 -6.48 10.18
C MET A 20 -4.84 -7.06 9.91
N ASN A 21 -4.92 -8.33 9.52
CA ASN A 21 -6.18 -9.02 9.23
C ASN A 21 -6.97 -8.39 8.08
N ILE A 22 -6.26 -7.84 7.10
CA ILE A 22 -6.88 -7.27 5.91
C ILE A 22 -6.85 -8.33 4.82
N SER A 23 -8.00 -8.59 4.20
CA SER A 23 -8.09 -9.55 3.11
C SER A 23 -7.30 -9.05 1.90
N ARG A 24 -6.52 -9.92 1.30
CA ARG A 24 -5.78 -9.58 0.09
C ARG A 24 -6.71 -9.21 -1.06
N GLU A 25 -7.92 -9.74 -1.06
CA GLU A 25 -8.92 -9.42 -2.07
C GLU A 25 -9.38 -7.96 -1.98
N ALA A 26 -9.20 -7.34 -0.83
CA ALA A 26 -9.56 -5.94 -0.64
C ALA A 26 -8.42 -4.98 -0.99
N ILE A 27 -7.31 -5.50 -1.52
CA ILE A 27 -6.13 -4.71 -1.82
C ILE A 27 -5.96 -4.58 -3.33
N VAL A 28 -5.71 -3.36 -3.80
CA VAL A 28 -5.41 -3.09 -5.20
C VAL A 28 -4.03 -2.45 -5.27
N ILE A 29 -3.12 -3.06 -6.03
CA ILE A 29 -1.76 -2.56 -6.21
C ILE A 29 -1.54 -2.33 -7.70
N PRO A 30 -1.55 -1.06 -8.16
CA PRO A 30 -1.21 -0.80 -9.56
C PRO A 30 0.20 -1.28 -9.85
N LEU A 31 0.35 -2.06 -10.91
CA LEU A 31 1.63 -2.69 -11.22
C LEU A 31 2.59 -1.76 -11.97
N ARG A 32 2.08 -0.69 -12.52
CA ARG A 32 2.90 0.30 -13.21
C ARG A 32 2.61 1.67 -12.65
N THR A 33 3.63 2.30 -12.11
CA THR A 33 3.46 3.59 -11.46
C THR A 33 4.73 4.41 -11.62
N GLU A 34 4.58 5.73 -11.65
CA GLU A 34 5.68 6.68 -11.68
C GLU A 34 5.62 7.63 -10.50
N HIS A 35 4.67 7.44 -9.63
CA HIS A 35 4.37 8.42 -8.59
C HIS A 35 4.94 8.01 -7.23
N PRO A 36 5.05 8.97 -6.30
CA PRO A 36 5.40 8.64 -4.93
C PRO A 36 4.41 7.65 -4.34
N GLY A 37 4.88 6.86 -3.41
CA GLY A 37 4.01 5.89 -2.75
C GLY A 37 2.89 6.55 -1.98
N ARG A 38 1.72 5.94 -1.99
CA ARG A 38 0.59 6.43 -1.23
C ARG A 38 -0.42 5.31 -1.00
N VAL A 39 -1.31 5.55 -0.04
CA VAL A 39 -2.38 4.60 0.27
C VAL A 39 -3.68 5.40 0.32
N SER A 40 -4.73 4.86 -0.28
CA SER A 40 -6.04 5.51 -0.24
C SER A 40 -7.15 4.46 -0.25
N ILE A 41 -8.32 4.85 0.22
CA ILE A 41 -9.49 3.98 0.19
C ILE A 41 -10.29 4.31 -1.07
N MET A 42 -10.55 3.29 -1.88
CA MET A 42 -11.29 3.44 -3.13
C MET A 42 -12.79 3.54 -2.87
N LYS A 43 -13.52 3.98 -3.88
CA LYS A 43 -14.97 4.16 -3.77
C LYS A 43 -15.71 2.88 -3.39
N ASP A 44 -15.19 1.73 -3.84
CA ASP A 44 -15.82 0.44 -3.53
C ASP A 44 -15.37 -0.14 -2.19
N GLY A 45 -14.60 0.62 -1.42
CA GLY A 45 -14.12 0.20 -0.12
C GLY A 45 -12.80 -0.54 -0.13
N LYS A 46 -12.25 -0.80 -1.29
CA LYS A 46 -10.95 -1.45 -1.38
C LYS A 46 -9.83 -0.47 -1.08
N LEU A 47 -8.69 -1.00 -0.69
CA LEU A 47 -7.52 -0.21 -0.34
C LEU A 47 -6.56 -0.20 -1.52
N GLU A 48 -6.27 0.98 -2.04
CA GLU A 48 -5.30 1.12 -3.13
C GLU A 48 -3.95 1.48 -2.55
N ILE A 49 -2.93 0.70 -2.91
CA ILE A 49 -1.56 0.94 -2.45
C ILE A 49 -0.70 1.22 -3.68
N VAL A 50 -0.28 2.47 -3.83
CA VAL A 50 0.62 2.87 -4.91
C VAL A 50 2.05 2.75 -4.37
N VAL A 51 2.84 1.90 -5.02
CA VAL A 51 4.19 1.59 -4.56
C VAL A 51 5.12 2.78 -4.80
N GLU A 52 5.97 3.06 -3.81
CA GLU A 52 6.92 4.16 -3.90
C GLU A 52 7.92 3.94 -5.05
N ARG A 53 8.01 4.92 -5.96
CA ARG A 53 8.92 4.87 -7.10
C ARG A 53 9.85 6.08 -7.18
N ASP A 54 9.56 7.14 -6.43
CA ASP A 54 10.37 8.36 -6.42
C ASP A 54 11.46 8.33 -5.38
N GLY A 55 11.19 7.70 -4.24
CA GLY A 55 12.12 7.66 -3.13
C GLY A 55 12.56 6.26 -2.81
N ASP A 56 12.92 6.06 -1.55
CA ASP A 56 13.43 4.78 -1.06
C ASP A 56 12.29 3.85 -0.69
N PHE A 57 12.15 2.75 -1.41
CA PHE A 57 11.12 1.76 -1.14
C PHE A 57 11.23 1.21 0.28
N GLU A 58 12.44 0.93 0.75
CA GLU A 58 12.63 0.34 2.08
C GLU A 58 12.17 1.29 3.18
N GLU A 59 12.42 2.56 3.01
CA GLU A 59 11.95 3.56 3.96
C GLU A 59 10.43 3.69 3.91
N TRP A 60 9.88 3.73 2.70
CA TRP A 60 8.43 3.83 2.53
C TRP A 60 7.70 2.64 3.15
N ILE A 61 8.20 1.42 2.94
CA ILE A 61 7.52 0.22 3.44
C ILE A 61 7.45 0.21 4.97
N THR A 62 8.41 0.85 5.64
CA THR A 62 8.37 0.91 7.10
C THR A 62 7.23 1.78 7.62
N THR A 63 6.72 2.69 6.80
CA THR A 63 5.62 3.57 7.19
C THR A 63 4.26 3.08 6.70
N LEU A 64 4.26 2.05 5.83
CA LEU A 64 3.04 1.60 5.17
C LEU A 64 1.97 1.14 6.18
N GLY A 65 2.38 0.35 7.17
CA GLY A 65 1.42 -0.14 8.15
C GLY A 65 0.74 0.98 8.92
N ALA A 66 1.51 1.99 9.33
CA ALA A 66 0.95 3.14 10.06
C ALA A 66 -0.01 3.94 9.19
N GLU A 67 0.32 4.10 7.90
CA GLU A 67 -0.56 4.80 6.98
C GLU A 67 -1.89 4.07 6.82
N ILE A 68 -1.85 2.75 6.68
CA ILE A 68 -3.05 1.94 6.54
C ILE A 68 -3.90 2.02 7.80
N GLU A 69 -3.28 1.90 8.97
CA GLU A 69 -4.00 2.01 10.23
C GLU A 69 -4.71 3.34 10.36
N ARG A 70 -4.04 4.42 9.99
CA ARG A 70 -4.62 5.75 10.09
C ARG A 70 -5.85 5.89 9.20
N LEU A 71 -5.79 5.34 7.99
CA LEU A 71 -6.91 5.40 7.05
C LEU A 71 -8.10 4.57 7.51
N MET A 72 -7.84 3.46 8.18
CA MET A 72 -8.90 2.54 8.58
C MET A 72 -9.47 2.83 9.96
N LYS A 73 -8.87 3.74 10.71
CA LYS A 73 -9.39 4.12 12.01
C LYS A 73 -10.63 4.98 11.83
N PRO A 74 -11.71 4.68 12.57
CA PRO A 74 -12.90 5.53 12.54
C PRO A 74 -12.58 6.90 13.08
N GLU A 75 -13.20 7.92 12.51
CA GLU A 75 -13.03 9.26 12.99
C GLU A 75 -13.65 9.42 14.38
N GLY A 76 -13.00 10.20 15.23
CA GLY A 76 -13.53 10.51 16.54
C GLY A 76 -13.17 9.52 17.62
N ASP A 77 -12.41 8.52 17.29
CA ASP A 77 -11.93 7.56 18.29
C ASP A 77 -10.67 8.01 18.96
#